data_22a2dd92da2911a9284a9dd2b7bad124
#
_entry.id   22a2dd92da2911a9284a9dd2b7bad124
#
_cell.length_a   1.000
_cell.length_b   1.000
_cell.length_c   1.000
_cell.angle_alpha   90.00
_cell.angle_beta   90.00
_cell.angle_gamma   90.00
#
_symmetry.space_group_name_H-M   'P 1'
#
loop_
_entity.id
_entity.type
_entity.pdbx_description
1 polymer ?
#
loop_
_entity_poly.entity_id
_entity_poly.type
_entity_poly.pdbx_seq_one_letter_code
_entity_poly.pdbx_strand_id
1 'polypeptide(L)'
;MRAARALRRVTRSDREFQALSGGWNRRFHANPLEIVFPADADEVAVALLDAQERGVPFRIRSGGHSVDGFSGVDDGIIIDLGDLNTVDVSADRAQARVGAGAHLHDVYEVLGEIDRVVPGGVGHSVGMGGLITGGGLGGLTRWLGALAHNVLCFDLVDAQGQIHNVTPDSHPDLYWACLGAGGGNFGIITAFTLRTTPLSAAVWYRLSWPWSQFEHVYEAWQQWAPAADSRLTPLLVMWPTTTANRIDVAGIFPGTSEQLEDLLDPLLKAVPSPSEKQTTPTTFVAAMAALLQKIGGESFDVDTRAATASPFFDQPLDRNLMGILRDWHTKAPGNSFVWCLPGGGELTAAADRGTQSFSHGHMQQLMLIRSDWSDLRDDDACISWVSGLYDLVQPYASGAYLNWTNTDTESRPHRLYRDSYARLVQIKHRHDPHSIFSFTHAIPASISRAHARQLQLPDSTLTELSDRGLLVD
;
A
#
# COMPACT_ATOMS: atom_id res chain seq x y z
N MET A 1 -6.13 30.84 24.68
CA MET A 1 -5.32 29.74 25.18
C MET A 1 -6.25 28.57 25.43
N ARG A 2 -6.22 27.52 24.63
CA ARG A 2 -6.82 26.22 24.98
C ARG A 2 -6.06 25.70 26.20
N ALA A 3 -6.77 25.25 27.23
CA ALA A 3 -6.14 24.50 28.31
C ALA A 3 -5.41 23.30 27.67
N ALA A 4 -4.13 23.09 28.01
CA ALA A 4 -3.37 21.95 27.50
C ALA A 4 -4.12 20.68 27.87
N ARG A 5 -4.70 20.01 26.90
CA ARG A 5 -5.28 18.67 27.06
C ARG A 5 -4.11 17.74 27.38
N ALA A 6 -4.23 16.94 28.41
CA ALA A 6 -3.22 15.93 28.68
C ALA A 6 -3.24 14.88 27.54
N LEU A 7 -2.08 14.58 26.96
CA LEU A 7 -1.91 13.55 25.96
C LEU A 7 -2.49 12.21 26.46
N ARG A 8 -3.46 11.65 25.74
CA ARG A 8 -4.08 10.36 26.10
C ARG A 8 -3.04 9.24 26.02
N ARG A 9 -2.93 8.48 27.11
CA ARG A 9 -2.01 7.35 27.22
C ARG A 9 -2.77 6.11 27.69
N VAL A 10 -2.45 4.97 27.13
CA VAL A 10 -2.98 3.65 27.52
C VAL A 10 -1.79 2.75 27.84
N THR A 11 -1.79 2.21 29.06
CA THR A 11 -0.70 1.39 29.62
C THR A 11 -1.15 -0.05 29.83
N ARG A 12 -0.23 -0.94 30.16
CA ARG A 12 -0.49 -2.36 30.45
C ARG A 12 -1.51 -2.59 31.58
N SER A 13 -1.76 -1.60 32.43
CA SER A 13 -2.76 -1.67 33.51
C SER A 13 -4.18 -1.32 33.07
N ASP A 14 -4.34 -0.76 31.89
CA ASP A 14 -5.63 -0.30 31.38
C ASP A 14 -6.39 -1.44 30.69
N ARG A 15 -7.72 -1.48 30.88
CA ARG A 15 -8.57 -2.56 30.33
C ARG A 15 -8.54 -2.64 28.80
N GLU A 16 -8.38 -1.51 28.13
CA GLU A 16 -8.38 -1.41 26.67
C GLU A 16 -7.00 -1.76 26.05
N PHE A 17 -5.95 -1.92 26.85
CA PHE A 17 -4.59 -2.11 26.37
C PHE A 17 -4.46 -3.30 25.42
N GLN A 18 -5.00 -4.45 25.78
CA GLN A 18 -4.92 -5.67 24.95
C GLN A 18 -5.57 -5.50 23.59
N ALA A 19 -6.71 -4.83 23.53
CA ALA A 19 -7.42 -4.57 22.27
C ALA A 19 -6.65 -3.58 21.38
N LEU A 20 -5.97 -2.60 22.00
CA LEU A 20 -5.27 -1.53 21.31
C LEU A 20 -3.81 -1.86 20.98
N SER A 21 -3.18 -2.84 21.64
CA SER A 21 -1.78 -3.20 21.40
C SER A 21 -1.54 -3.96 20.08
N GLY A 22 -2.56 -4.64 19.56
CA GLY A 22 -2.48 -5.40 18.31
C GLY A 22 -2.60 -4.54 17.05
N GLY A 23 -2.06 -5.02 15.93
CA GLY A 23 -2.38 -4.57 14.59
C GLY A 23 -3.44 -5.47 13.94
N TRP A 24 -3.84 -5.13 12.71
CA TRP A 24 -4.76 -5.93 11.88
C TRP A 24 -4.26 -7.37 11.66
N ASN A 25 -2.97 -7.57 11.35
CA ASN A 25 -2.41 -8.92 11.14
C ASN A 25 -2.08 -9.59 12.48
N ARG A 26 -2.90 -10.53 12.92
CA ARG A 26 -2.78 -11.25 14.18
C ARG A 26 -1.64 -12.28 14.24
N ARG A 27 -0.80 -12.37 13.19
CA ARG A 27 0.49 -13.07 13.28
C ARG A 27 1.46 -12.33 14.18
N PHE A 28 1.33 -11.00 14.28
CA PHE A 28 2.25 -10.13 15.00
C PHE A 28 1.57 -9.55 16.23
N HIS A 29 2.15 -9.78 17.38
CA HIS A 29 1.73 -9.23 18.65
C HIS A 29 2.79 -8.28 19.15
N ALA A 30 2.37 -7.11 19.63
CA ALA A 30 3.25 -6.15 20.27
C ALA A 30 2.86 -6.02 21.75
N ASN A 31 3.87 -5.85 22.61
CA ASN A 31 3.69 -5.60 24.04
C ASN A 31 4.38 -4.26 24.42
N PRO A 32 3.84 -3.11 23.96
CA PRO A 32 4.43 -1.81 24.27
C PRO A 32 4.40 -1.50 25.77
N LEU A 33 5.18 -0.53 26.21
CA LEU A 33 5.06 0.07 27.54
C LEU A 33 3.75 0.86 27.65
N GLU A 34 3.46 1.59 26.57
CA GLU A 34 2.24 2.39 26.45
C GLU A 34 1.91 2.71 24.99
N ILE A 35 0.67 3.09 24.77
CA ILE A 35 0.16 3.61 23.51
C ILE A 35 -0.30 5.05 23.77
N VAL A 36 0.21 6.00 22.98
CA VAL A 36 -0.14 7.42 23.11
C VAL A 36 -0.97 7.84 21.89
N PHE A 37 -2.01 8.64 22.14
CA PHE A 37 -2.96 9.10 21.12
C PHE A 37 -2.92 10.64 21.02
N PRO A 38 -2.00 11.20 20.22
CA PRO A 38 -1.93 12.63 20.00
C PRO A 38 -3.13 13.12 19.20
N ALA A 39 -3.69 14.27 19.59
CA ALA A 39 -4.83 14.91 18.93
C ALA A 39 -4.43 15.98 17.90
N ASP A 40 -3.15 16.38 17.87
CA ASP A 40 -2.60 17.34 16.93
C ASP A 40 -1.09 17.12 16.74
N ALA A 41 -0.48 17.92 15.86
CA ALA A 41 0.94 17.81 15.53
C ALA A 41 1.86 18.20 16.71
N ASP A 42 1.43 19.12 17.57
CA ASP A 42 2.19 19.51 18.77
C ASP A 42 2.24 18.35 19.77
N GLU A 43 1.13 17.63 19.97
CA GLU A 43 1.09 16.43 20.82
C GLU A 43 1.90 15.27 20.21
N VAL A 44 1.97 15.15 18.87
CA VAL A 44 2.87 14.20 18.19
C VAL A 44 4.34 14.53 18.50
N ALA A 45 4.72 15.80 18.42
CA ALA A 45 6.07 16.24 18.77
C ALA A 45 6.40 15.93 20.25
N VAL A 46 5.46 16.20 21.17
CA VAL A 46 5.63 15.85 22.59
C VAL A 46 5.82 14.34 22.78
N ALA A 47 5.02 13.51 22.14
CA ALA A 47 5.13 12.04 22.25
C ALA A 47 6.46 11.52 21.71
N LEU A 48 6.94 12.06 20.58
CA LEU A 48 8.22 11.72 19.97
C LEU A 48 9.40 12.10 20.89
N LEU A 49 9.41 13.32 21.40
CA LEU A 49 10.48 13.82 22.28
C LEU A 49 10.50 13.08 23.62
N ASP A 50 9.34 12.75 24.19
CA ASP A 50 9.23 11.91 25.40
C ASP A 50 9.86 10.52 25.17
N ALA A 51 9.60 9.86 24.04
CA ALA A 51 10.22 8.59 23.70
C ALA A 51 11.75 8.70 23.60
N GLN A 52 12.25 9.77 22.97
CA GLN A 52 13.68 10.04 22.83
C GLN A 52 14.33 10.33 24.21
N GLU A 53 13.73 11.20 25.04
CA GLU A 53 14.25 11.53 26.37
C GLU A 53 14.33 10.29 27.27
N ARG A 54 13.34 9.42 27.20
CA ARG A 54 13.30 8.14 27.95
C ARG A 54 14.23 7.07 27.36
N GLY A 55 14.79 7.28 26.17
CA GLY A 55 15.64 6.31 25.50
C GLY A 55 14.93 5.00 25.15
N VAL A 56 13.61 5.01 24.93
CA VAL A 56 12.81 3.84 24.58
C VAL A 56 12.48 3.81 23.09
N PRO A 57 12.42 2.63 22.47
CA PRO A 57 12.01 2.53 21.06
C PRO A 57 10.56 2.98 20.89
N PHE A 58 10.24 3.48 19.70
CA PHE A 58 8.87 3.85 19.36
C PHE A 58 8.49 3.37 17.97
N ARG A 59 7.17 3.29 17.73
CA ARG A 59 6.59 3.05 16.40
C ARG A 59 5.43 3.99 16.16
N ILE A 60 5.23 4.31 14.89
CA ILE A 60 4.14 5.16 14.44
C ILE A 60 3.05 4.26 13.90
N ARG A 61 1.81 4.46 14.34
CA ARG A 61 0.66 3.70 13.88
C ARG A 61 -0.40 4.64 13.33
N SER A 62 -0.83 4.42 12.09
CA SER A 62 -2.01 4.99 11.48
C SER A 62 -3.17 3.99 11.63
N GLY A 63 -3.57 3.25 10.60
CA GLY A 63 -4.62 2.21 10.70
C GLY A 63 -4.17 0.84 11.20
N GLY A 64 -2.88 0.64 11.54
CA GLY A 64 -2.38 -0.65 12.04
C GLY A 64 -2.33 -1.79 11.02
N HIS A 65 -2.39 -1.49 9.72
CA HIS A 65 -2.45 -2.45 8.61
C HIS A 65 -1.08 -2.93 8.08
N SER A 66 0.01 -2.70 8.83
CA SER A 66 1.31 -3.27 8.45
C SER A 66 1.23 -4.79 8.40
N VAL A 67 1.55 -5.38 7.24
CA VAL A 67 1.54 -6.84 7.04
C VAL A 67 2.55 -7.53 7.95
N ASP A 68 3.68 -6.87 8.22
CA ASP A 68 4.77 -7.34 9.10
C ASP A 68 4.67 -6.86 10.55
N GLY A 69 3.59 -6.16 10.91
CA GLY A 69 3.44 -5.63 12.27
C GLY A 69 4.40 -4.50 12.63
N PHE A 70 5.03 -3.81 11.66
CA PHE A 70 6.01 -2.73 11.92
C PHE A 70 5.44 -1.52 12.67
N SER A 71 4.13 -1.40 12.79
CA SER A 71 3.47 -0.38 13.61
C SER A 71 3.38 -0.75 15.10
N GLY A 72 3.87 -1.95 15.49
CA GLY A 72 3.98 -2.43 16.86
C GLY A 72 5.42 -2.41 17.36
N VAL A 73 5.60 -2.36 18.67
CA VAL A 73 6.91 -2.41 19.35
C VAL A 73 6.76 -3.03 20.72
N ASP A 74 7.75 -3.85 21.12
CA ASP A 74 7.87 -4.36 22.48
C ASP A 74 8.68 -3.39 23.34
N ASP A 75 8.26 -3.22 24.60
CA ASP A 75 8.95 -2.39 25.60
C ASP A 75 9.27 -0.96 25.14
N GLY A 76 8.43 -0.42 24.24
CA GLY A 76 8.52 0.91 23.67
C GLY A 76 7.18 1.65 23.66
N ILE A 77 7.09 2.72 22.90
CA ILE A 77 5.90 3.56 22.76
C ILE A 77 5.30 3.38 21.38
N ILE A 78 4.00 3.11 21.29
CA ILE A 78 3.24 3.25 20.05
C ILE A 78 2.65 4.67 20.02
N ILE A 79 3.05 5.48 19.04
CA ILE A 79 2.44 6.79 18.74
C ILE A 79 1.32 6.51 17.73
N ASP A 80 0.10 6.44 18.23
CA ASP A 80 -1.08 6.10 17.44
C ASP A 80 -1.77 7.37 16.92
N LEU A 81 -1.81 7.53 15.62
CA LEU A 81 -2.38 8.69 14.96
C LEU A 81 -3.90 8.61 14.77
N GLY A 82 -4.57 7.61 15.34
CA GLY A 82 -6.00 7.37 15.15
C GLY A 82 -6.91 8.55 15.53
N ASP A 83 -6.48 9.41 16.47
CA ASP A 83 -7.20 10.64 16.83
C ASP A 83 -6.99 11.79 15.79
N LEU A 84 -6.01 11.66 14.86
CA LEU A 84 -5.79 12.56 13.72
C LEU A 84 -6.59 12.08 12.50
N ASN A 85 -7.90 12.07 12.57
CA ASN A 85 -8.78 11.41 11.60
C ASN A 85 -9.74 12.36 10.87
N THR A 86 -9.52 13.67 10.93
CA THR A 86 -10.39 14.63 10.25
C THR A 86 -10.26 14.56 8.73
N VAL A 87 -11.35 14.87 8.03
CA VAL A 87 -11.42 15.04 6.57
C VAL A 87 -12.10 16.38 6.28
N ASP A 88 -11.28 17.37 5.94
CA ASP A 88 -11.73 18.74 5.71
C ASP A 88 -11.65 19.08 4.22
N VAL A 89 -12.78 19.34 3.58
CA VAL A 89 -12.86 19.62 2.14
C VAL A 89 -12.83 21.13 1.90
N SER A 90 -12.02 21.58 0.92
CA SER A 90 -11.97 22.97 0.50
C SER A 90 -13.31 23.47 -0.08
N ALA A 91 -13.58 24.77 -0.01
CA ALA A 91 -14.84 25.35 -0.47
C ALA A 91 -15.14 25.09 -1.96
N ASP A 92 -14.11 25.01 -2.79
CA ASP A 92 -14.19 24.67 -4.21
C ASP A 92 -14.23 23.14 -4.48
N ARG A 93 -14.15 22.33 -3.43
CA ARG A 93 -14.10 20.87 -3.46
C ARG A 93 -12.93 20.29 -4.26
N ALA A 94 -11.92 21.09 -4.62
CA ALA A 94 -10.78 20.63 -5.39
C ALA A 94 -9.73 19.93 -4.55
N GLN A 95 -9.76 20.14 -3.24
CA GLN A 95 -8.79 19.60 -2.29
C GLN A 95 -9.49 19.08 -1.04
N ALA A 96 -8.86 18.10 -0.39
CA ALA A 96 -9.24 17.63 0.92
C ALA A 96 -8.00 17.53 1.82
N ARG A 97 -8.06 18.12 3.02
CA ARG A 97 -7.08 17.91 4.08
C ARG A 97 -7.52 16.71 4.90
N VAL A 98 -6.66 15.71 4.98
CA VAL A 98 -6.95 14.41 5.59
C VAL A 98 -5.92 14.12 6.66
N GLY A 99 -6.35 13.84 7.87
CA GLY A 99 -5.49 13.41 8.97
C GLY A 99 -4.84 12.06 8.66
N ALA A 100 -3.59 11.87 9.08
CA ALA A 100 -2.84 10.65 8.78
C ALA A 100 -3.42 9.39 9.46
N GLY A 101 -4.22 9.55 10.51
CA GLY A 101 -4.96 8.47 11.20
C GLY A 101 -6.33 8.18 10.60
N ALA A 102 -6.83 8.97 9.66
CA ALA A 102 -8.11 8.72 9.00
C ALA A 102 -8.10 7.36 8.29
N HIS A 103 -9.21 6.65 8.33
CA HIS A 103 -9.38 5.42 7.56
C HIS A 103 -9.83 5.73 6.13
N LEU A 104 -9.43 4.88 5.20
CA LEU A 104 -9.73 5.05 3.79
C LEU A 104 -11.25 5.11 3.51
N HIS A 105 -12.04 4.30 4.24
CA HIS A 105 -13.49 4.31 4.13
C HIS A 105 -14.08 5.67 4.49
N ASP A 106 -13.65 6.28 5.60
CA ASP A 106 -14.17 7.58 6.06
C ASP A 106 -13.88 8.68 5.02
N VAL A 107 -12.69 8.61 4.40
CA VAL A 107 -12.32 9.52 3.30
C VAL A 107 -13.23 9.33 2.08
N TYR A 108 -13.52 8.07 1.71
CA TYR A 108 -14.41 7.77 0.59
C TYR A 108 -15.84 8.22 0.86
N GLU A 109 -16.37 8.02 2.07
CA GLU A 109 -17.72 8.45 2.45
C GLU A 109 -17.84 9.99 2.35
N VAL A 110 -16.95 10.73 3.02
CA VAL A 110 -16.97 12.21 3.01
C VAL A 110 -16.85 12.77 1.59
N LEU A 111 -15.95 12.22 0.78
CA LEU A 111 -15.79 12.68 -0.60
C LEU A 111 -16.94 12.24 -1.50
N GLY A 112 -17.48 11.03 -1.28
CA GLY A 112 -18.63 10.51 -2.02
C GLY A 112 -19.90 11.32 -1.85
N GLU A 113 -20.15 11.88 -0.64
CA GLU A 113 -21.30 12.77 -0.37
C GLU A 113 -21.31 14.04 -1.25
N ILE A 114 -20.16 14.42 -1.79
CA ILE A 114 -19.98 15.62 -2.61
C ILE A 114 -19.55 15.31 -4.05
N ASP A 115 -19.74 14.08 -4.51
CA ASP A 115 -19.34 13.61 -5.84
C ASP A 115 -17.84 13.81 -6.14
N ARG A 116 -16.99 13.53 -5.15
CA ARG A 116 -15.53 13.58 -5.30
C ARG A 116 -14.89 12.23 -4.95
N VAL A 117 -13.70 12.00 -5.50
CA VAL A 117 -12.91 10.80 -5.21
C VAL A 117 -11.41 11.13 -5.14
N VAL A 118 -10.68 10.23 -4.50
CA VAL A 118 -9.23 10.09 -4.60
C VAL A 118 -8.92 8.63 -4.98
N PRO A 119 -7.82 8.35 -5.71
CA PRO A 119 -7.40 6.97 -5.95
C PRO A 119 -6.83 6.42 -4.65
N GLY A 120 -7.30 5.28 -4.21
CA GLY A 120 -6.82 4.61 -3.00
C GLY A 120 -6.99 3.11 -3.10
N GLY A 121 -6.64 2.41 -2.04
CA GLY A 121 -6.81 0.96 -1.92
C GLY A 121 -8.26 0.52 -1.75
N VAL A 122 -8.44 -0.75 -1.39
CA VAL A 122 -9.77 -1.36 -1.23
C VAL A 122 -10.15 -1.65 0.23
N GLY A 123 -9.18 -1.75 1.16
CA GLY A 123 -9.46 -2.05 2.56
C GLY A 123 -10.01 -0.83 3.30
N HIS A 124 -11.18 -0.98 3.94
CA HIS A 124 -11.90 0.13 4.58
C HIS A 124 -11.15 0.72 5.78
N SER A 125 -10.60 -0.13 6.64
CA SER A 125 -9.90 0.25 7.87
C SER A 125 -8.42 0.60 7.67
N VAL A 126 -7.93 0.62 6.41
CA VAL A 126 -6.55 1.01 6.10
C VAL A 126 -6.34 2.49 6.40
N GLY A 127 -5.34 2.82 7.21
CA GLY A 127 -5.01 4.19 7.56
C GLY A 127 -4.27 4.94 6.46
N MET A 128 -4.66 6.19 6.26
CA MET A 128 -4.12 7.06 5.19
C MET A 128 -2.62 7.26 5.29
N GLY A 129 -2.05 7.35 6.50
CA GLY A 129 -0.62 7.58 6.71
C GLY A 129 0.25 6.52 6.05
N GLY A 130 0.01 5.23 6.37
CA GLY A 130 0.77 4.13 5.77
C GLY A 130 0.47 3.94 4.29
N LEU A 131 -0.80 4.08 3.90
CA LEU A 131 -1.23 3.89 2.51
C LEU A 131 -0.55 4.86 1.55
N ILE A 132 -0.61 6.17 1.85
CA ILE A 132 -0.05 7.22 1.00
C ILE A 132 1.48 7.11 0.91
N THR A 133 2.15 6.94 2.05
CA THR A 133 3.61 6.93 2.09
C THR A 133 4.24 5.78 1.32
N GLY A 134 3.53 4.66 1.15
CA GLY A 134 3.97 3.54 0.30
C GLY A 134 3.44 3.59 -1.14
N GLY A 135 2.70 4.64 -1.52
CA GLY A 135 2.14 4.84 -2.86
C GLY A 135 0.62 4.85 -2.89
N GLY A 136 -0.05 3.80 -2.44
CA GLY A 136 -1.51 3.66 -2.46
C GLY A 136 -2.06 3.31 -3.84
N LEU A 137 -2.17 2.02 -4.14
CA LEU A 137 -2.69 1.49 -5.41
C LEU A 137 -4.09 0.90 -5.22
N GLY A 138 -4.96 1.04 -6.21
CA GLY A 138 -6.34 0.54 -6.16
C GLY A 138 -7.10 0.67 -7.47
N GLY A 139 -8.43 0.63 -7.40
CA GLY A 139 -9.33 0.53 -8.55
C GLY A 139 -9.34 1.74 -9.51
N LEU A 140 -8.75 2.87 -9.15
CA LEU A 140 -8.64 4.07 -9.99
C LEU A 140 -7.19 4.41 -10.35
N THR A 141 -6.24 3.52 -10.08
CA THR A 141 -4.80 3.79 -10.22
C THR A 141 -4.40 4.16 -11.65
N ARG A 142 -4.96 3.52 -12.68
CA ARG A 142 -4.62 3.87 -14.07
C ARG A 142 -5.20 5.20 -14.51
N TRP A 143 -6.32 5.62 -13.93
CA TRP A 143 -6.95 6.91 -14.25
C TRP A 143 -6.31 8.09 -13.51
N LEU A 144 -6.02 7.94 -12.21
CA LEU A 144 -5.62 9.04 -11.33
C LEU A 144 -4.20 8.89 -10.76
N GLY A 145 -3.48 7.84 -11.13
CA GLY A 145 -2.19 7.49 -10.53
C GLY A 145 -2.34 6.81 -9.18
N ALA A 146 -1.23 6.60 -8.49
CA ALA A 146 -1.23 6.20 -7.09
C ALA A 146 -1.78 7.33 -6.20
N LEU A 147 -2.28 7.01 -5.01
CA LEU A 147 -2.79 8.02 -4.07
C LEU A 147 -1.73 9.06 -3.72
N ALA A 148 -0.47 8.64 -3.57
CA ALA A 148 0.68 9.52 -3.37
C ALA A 148 0.82 10.58 -4.47
N HIS A 149 0.49 10.27 -5.74
CA HIS A 149 0.54 11.22 -6.86
C HIS A 149 -0.49 12.36 -6.74
N ASN A 150 -1.46 12.22 -5.85
CA ASN A 150 -2.51 13.21 -5.61
C ASN A 150 -2.26 14.06 -4.36
N VAL A 151 -1.15 13.86 -3.67
CA VAL A 151 -0.73 14.70 -2.55
C VAL A 151 -0.23 16.04 -3.08
N LEU A 152 -0.71 17.13 -2.51
CA LEU A 152 -0.28 18.50 -2.81
C LEU A 152 0.76 19.00 -1.79
N CYS A 153 0.51 18.70 -0.51
CA CYS A 153 1.42 18.96 0.60
C CYS A 153 1.06 18.07 1.79
N PHE A 154 1.92 18.05 2.80
CA PHE A 154 1.67 17.38 4.07
C PHE A 154 2.37 18.08 5.23
N ASP A 155 1.86 17.87 6.44
CA ASP A 155 2.51 18.32 7.66
C ASP A 155 3.31 17.17 8.27
N LEU A 156 4.56 17.45 8.62
CA LEU A 156 5.54 16.48 9.13
C LEU A 156 6.19 16.97 10.40
N VAL A 157 6.26 16.14 11.42
CA VAL A 157 7.06 16.33 12.63
C VAL A 157 8.41 15.62 12.41
N ASP A 158 9.51 16.39 12.45
CA ASP A 158 10.86 15.89 12.26
C ASP A 158 11.45 15.25 13.54
N ALA A 159 12.69 14.74 13.44
CA ALA A 159 13.38 14.10 14.56
C ALA A 159 13.64 15.03 15.76
N GLN A 160 13.58 16.34 15.56
CA GLN A 160 13.74 17.38 16.59
C GLN A 160 12.40 17.85 17.15
N GLY A 161 11.27 17.26 16.72
CA GLY A 161 9.93 17.65 17.11
C GLY A 161 9.45 18.93 16.44
N GLN A 162 10.11 19.41 15.37
CA GLN A 162 9.68 20.60 14.65
C GLN A 162 8.63 20.21 13.59
N ILE A 163 7.62 21.06 13.43
CA ILE A 163 6.52 20.86 12.50
C ILE A 163 6.81 21.61 11.22
N HIS A 164 6.82 20.89 10.09
CA HIS A 164 7.05 21.42 8.77
C HIS A 164 5.84 21.21 7.87
N ASN A 165 5.42 22.26 7.14
CA ASN A 165 4.52 22.10 6.00
C ASN A 165 5.37 21.80 4.76
N VAL A 166 5.35 20.54 4.34
CA VAL A 166 6.19 20.01 3.25
C VAL A 166 5.44 20.14 1.93
N THR A 167 6.02 20.89 1.00
CA THR A 167 5.54 21.08 -0.37
C THR A 167 6.65 20.78 -1.37
N PRO A 168 6.34 20.62 -2.68
CA PRO A 168 7.39 20.50 -3.71
C PRO A 168 8.39 21.65 -3.73
N ASP A 169 7.98 22.86 -3.29
CA ASP A 169 8.80 24.08 -3.34
C ASP A 169 9.53 24.33 -2.02
N SER A 170 8.94 24.00 -0.86
CA SER A 170 9.53 24.31 0.45
C SER A 170 10.56 23.27 0.91
N HIS A 171 10.25 21.98 0.72
CA HIS A 171 11.06 20.83 1.14
C HIS A 171 11.05 19.74 0.07
N PRO A 172 11.59 20.00 -1.12
CA PRO A 172 11.44 19.13 -2.29
C PRO A 172 11.99 17.71 -2.10
N ASP A 173 13.03 17.55 -1.30
CA ASP A 173 13.62 16.24 -1.00
C ASP A 173 12.76 15.42 -0.04
N LEU A 174 12.22 16.00 1.03
CA LEU A 174 11.25 15.34 1.93
C LEU A 174 9.95 15.04 1.20
N TYR A 175 9.44 15.98 0.39
CA TYR A 175 8.24 15.76 -0.41
C TYR A 175 8.43 14.55 -1.32
N TRP A 176 9.56 14.49 -2.04
CA TRP A 176 9.87 13.37 -2.91
C TRP A 176 10.00 12.05 -2.12
N ALA A 177 10.75 12.05 -1.03
CA ALA A 177 11.09 10.84 -0.26
C ALA A 177 9.88 10.24 0.45
N CYS A 178 9.05 11.07 1.11
CA CYS A 178 7.91 10.58 1.89
C CYS A 178 6.76 10.01 1.03
N LEU A 179 6.77 10.22 -0.29
CA LEU A 179 5.73 9.76 -1.19
C LEU A 179 6.22 8.57 -2.04
N GLY A 180 6.30 7.39 -1.40
CA GLY A 180 6.70 6.13 -2.02
C GLY A 180 7.72 5.30 -1.23
N ALA A 181 8.38 5.87 -0.22
CA ALA A 181 9.40 5.17 0.57
C ALA A 181 8.86 4.48 1.83
N GLY A 182 7.56 4.56 2.08
CA GLY A 182 6.92 4.02 3.28
C GLY A 182 6.95 4.95 4.48
N GLY A 183 6.02 4.73 5.41
CA GLY A 183 5.88 5.55 6.62
C GLY A 183 7.01 5.35 7.63
N GLY A 184 7.24 6.39 8.46
CA GLY A 184 8.17 6.30 9.59
C GLY A 184 9.65 6.30 9.22
N ASN A 185 10.03 6.78 8.03
CA ASN A 185 11.44 6.86 7.60
C ASN A 185 12.07 8.24 7.84
N PHE A 186 11.34 9.33 7.63
CA PHE A 186 11.90 10.70 7.60
C PHE A 186 11.24 11.64 8.61
N GLY A 187 10.19 11.19 9.29
CA GLY A 187 9.39 11.97 10.22
C GLY A 187 8.01 11.33 10.43
N ILE A 188 7.19 11.99 11.24
CA ILE A 188 5.80 11.60 11.50
C ILE A 188 4.89 12.54 10.73
N ILE A 189 4.23 12.04 9.70
CA ILE A 189 3.25 12.84 8.95
C ILE A 189 1.93 12.84 9.74
N THR A 190 1.38 14.04 9.96
CA THR A 190 0.17 14.23 10.74
C THR A 190 -1.08 14.50 9.91
N ALA A 191 -0.92 15.09 8.72
CA ALA A 191 -2.00 15.30 7.77
C ALA A 191 -1.47 15.46 6.35
N PHE A 192 -2.30 15.12 5.36
CA PHE A 192 -2.06 15.32 3.93
C PHE A 192 -3.10 16.25 3.33
N THR A 193 -2.72 17.07 2.36
CA THR A 193 -3.66 17.76 1.48
C THR A 193 -3.67 17.04 0.14
N LEU A 194 -4.81 16.51 -0.24
CA LEU A 194 -5.01 15.71 -1.45
C LEU A 194 -5.78 16.51 -2.51
N ARG A 195 -5.41 16.32 -3.77
CA ARG A 195 -6.25 16.72 -4.91
C ARG A 195 -7.41 15.74 -4.99
N THR A 196 -8.64 16.26 -5.15
CA THR A 196 -9.84 15.46 -5.37
C THR A 196 -10.30 15.55 -6.82
N THR A 197 -10.93 14.49 -7.33
CA THR A 197 -11.44 14.43 -8.71
C THR A 197 -12.96 14.30 -8.71
N PRO A 198 -13.71 15.01 -9.60
CA PRO A 198 -15.15 14.82 -9.73
C PRO A 198 -15.49 13.41 -10.22
N LEU A 199 -16.44 12.76 -9.54
CA LEU A 199 -17.02 11.48 -9.97
C LEU A 199 -18.42 11.30 -9.38
N SER A 200 -19.45 11.60 -10.16
CA SER A 200 -20.86 11.48 -9.73
C SER A 200 -21.48 10.11 -10.00
N ALA A 201 -20.91 9.32 -10.91
CA ALA A 201 -21.43 8.00 -11.26
C ALA A 201 -20.28 7.05 -11.60
N ALA A 202 -20.42 5.80 -11.19
CA ALA A 202 -19.50 4.71 -11.50
C ALA A 202 -20.25 3.45 -11.90
N VAL A 203 -19.58 2.56 -12.59
CA VAL A 203 -20.08 1.22 -12.88
C VAL A 203 -19.16 0.20 -12.24
N TRP A 204 -19.66 -0.59 -11.30
CA TRP A 204 -18.99 -1.79 -10.87
C TRP A 204 -19.20 -2.90 -11.89
N TYR A 205 -18.16 -3.66 -12.23
CA TYR A 205 -18.28 -4.76 -13.19
C TYR A 205 -17.45 -5.98 -12.77
N ARG A 206 -17.92 -7.16 -13.20
CA ARG A 206 -17.21 -8.43 -13.10
C ARG A 206 -17.55 -9.32 -14.31
N LEU A 207 -16.50 -9.89 -14.88
CA LEU A 207 -16.58 -10.92 -15.92
C LEU A 207 -15.91 -12.18 -15.36
N SER A 208 -16.56 -13.32 -15.45
CA SER A 208 -16.07 -14.57 -14.85
C SER A 208 -15.93 -15.67 -15.90
N TRP A 209 -14.87 -16.44 -15.83
CA TRP A 209 -14.62 -17.62 -16.65
C TRP A 209 -14.28 -18.83 -15.78
N PRO A 210 -14.62 -20.05 -16.21
CA PRO A 210 -14.18 -21.27 -15.55
C PRO A 210 -12.65 -21.39 -15.60
N TRP A 211 -12.07 -22.02 -14.60
CA TRP A 211 -10.61 -22.18 -14.46
C TRP A 211 -9.94 -22.82 -15.69
N SER A 212 -10.66 -23.66 -16.44
CA SER A 212 -10.18 -24.23 -17.70
C SER A 212 -9.84 -23.21 -18.78
N GLN A 213 -10.26 -21.94 -18.62
CA GLN A 213 -9.94 -20.83 -19.52
C GLN A 213 -8.82 -19.92 -18.98
N PHE A 214 -8.18 -20.30 -17.88
CA PHE A 214 -7.19 -19.48 -17.18
C PHE A 214 -6.15 -18.86 -18.11
N GLU A 215 -5.45 -19.68 -18.91
CA GLU A 215 -4.35 -19.21 -19.76
C GLU A 215 -4.84 -18.24 -20.85
N HIS A 216 -5.98 -18.54 -21.48
CA HIS A 216 -6.57 -17.67 -22.50
C HIS A 216 -6.95 -16.30 -21.94
N VAL A 217 -7.61 -16.29 -20.77
CA VAL A 217 -8.05 -15.06 -20.13
C VAL A 217 -6.87 -14.26 -19.62
N TYR A 218 -5.89 -14.90 -18.98
CA TYR A 218 -4.69 -14.23 -18.48
C TYR A 218 -3.87 -13.61 -19.61
N GLU A 219 -3.59 -14.39 -20.67
CA GLU A 219 -2.81 -13.95 -21.83
C GLU A 219 -3.49 -12.73 -22.51
N ALA A 220 -4.79 -12.79 -22.76
CA ALA A 220 -5.54 -11.70 -23.35
C ALA A 220 -5.59 -10.47 -22.43
N TRP A 221 -5.81 -10.66 -21.13
CA TRP A 221 -5.86 -9.59 -20.15
C TRP A 221 -4.53 -8.84 -20.06
N GLN A 222 -3.40 -9.54 -19.93
CA GLN A 222 -2.10 -8.88 -19.77
C GLN A 222 -1.66 -8.11 -21.02
N GLN A 223 -2.18 -8.45 -22.20
CA GLN A 223 -1.92 -7.71 -23.44
C GLN A 223 -2.84 -6.48 -23.55
N TRP A 224 -4.11 -6.64 -23.19
CA TRP A 224 -5.12 -5.61 -23.33
C TRP A 224 -5.10 -4.58 -22.18
N ALA A 225 -5.05 -5.03 -20.94
CA ALA A 225 -5.34 -4.18 -19.79
C ALA A 225 -4.39 -2.98 -19.63
N PRO A 226 -3.04 -3.09 -19.80
CA PRO A 226 -2.14 -1.94 -19.69
C PRO A 226 -2.33 -0.90 -20.80
N ALA A 227 -2.82 -1.32 -21.97
CA ALA A 227 -3.04 -0.47 -23.13
C ALA A 227 -4.49 0.05 -23.26
N ALA A 228 -5.42 -0.46 -22.44
CA ALA A 228 -6.82 -0.05 -22.43
C ALA A 228 -6.99 1.44 -22.03
N ASP A 229 -8.19 2.02 -22.25
CA ASP A 229 -8.54 3.35 -21.75
C ASP A 229 -8.09 3.50 -20.28
N SER A 230 -7.43 4.58 -19.95
CA SER A 230 -6.85 4.79 -18.61
C SER A 230 -7.87 4.80 -17.48
N ARG A 231 -9.15 5.11 -17.79
CA ARG A 231 -10.24 5.03 -16.80
C ARG A 231 -10.54 3.60 -16.35
N LEU A 232 -10.11 2.58 -17.10
CA LEU A 232 -10.19 1.18 -16.70
C LEU A 232 -8.97 0.77 -15.87
N THR A 233 -9.21 0.24 -14.68
CA THR A 233 -8.23 -0.52 -13.89
C THR A 233 -8.79 -1.94 -13.68
N PRO A 234 -8.73 -2.80 -14.72
CA PRO A 234 -9.34 -4.12 -14.67
C PRO A 234 -8.47 -5.09 -13.86
N LEU A 235 -8.85 -5.37 -12.62
CA LEU A 235 -8.19 -6.36 -11.79
C LEU A 235 -8.44 -7.76 -12.34
N LEU A 236 -7.41 -8.58 -12.45
CA LEU A 236 -7.53 -10.01 -12.73
C LEU A 236 -7.47 -10.76 -11.41
N VAL A 237 -8.51 -11.54 -11.07
CA VAL A 237 -8.62 -12.26 -9.80
C VAL A 237 -8.67 -13.76 -10.05
N MET A 238 -7.77 -14.48 -9.40
CA MET A 238 -7.65 -15.93 -9.48
C MET A 238 -8.17 -16.53 -8.18
N TRP A 239 -9.28 -17.27 -8.28
CA TRP A 239 -9.91 -17.93 -7.16
C TRP A 239 -9.47 -19.39 -7.04
N PRO A 240 -9.20 -19.88 -5.82
CA PRO A 240 -8.75 -21.25 -5.63
C PRO A 240 -9.80 -22.26 -6.12
N THR A 241 -9.33 -23.38 -6.64
CA THR A 241 -10.16 -24.48 -7.12
C THR A 241 -11.05 -25.07 -6.02
N THR A 242 -10.62 -24.94 -4.77
CA THR A 242 -11.34 -25.43 -3.58
C THR A 242 -12.59 -24.62 -3.23
N THR A 243 -12.62 -23.33 -3.60
CA THR A 243 -13.73 -22.43 -3.23
C THR A 243 -14.56 -21.95 -4.40
N ALA A 244 -13.93 -21.63 -5.53
CA ALA A 244 -14.66 -21.02 -6.66
C ALA A 244 -14.24 -21.53 -8.05
N ASN A 245 -13.01 -22.01 -8.22
CA ASN A 245 -12.47 -22.60 -9.46
C ASN A 245 -12.72 -21.72 -10.71
N ARG A 246 -12.44 -20.44 -10.62
CA ARG A 246 -12.67 -19.46 -11.70
C ARG A 246 -11.60 -18.37 -11.73
N ILE A 247 -11.57 -17.66 -12.85
CA ILE A 247 -10.79 -16.46 -13.06
C ILE A 247 -11.76 -15.30 -13.39
N ASP A 248 -11.59 -14.18 -12.72
CA ASP A 248 -12.44 -13.01 -12.88
C ASP A 248 -11.64 -11.81 -13.41
N VAL A 249 -12.28 -10.98 -14.23
CA VAL A 249 -11.83 -9.61 -14.51
C VAL A 249 -12.86 -8.67 -13.90
N ALA A 250 -12.44 -7.86 -12.92
CA ALA A 250 -13.35 -7.01 -12.16
C ALA A 250 -12.78 -5.62 -11.95
N GLY A 251 -13.63 -4.63 -11.75
CA GLY A 251 -13.17 -3.27 -11.48
C GLY A 251 -14.30 -2.27 -11.32
N ILE A 252 -13.88 -1.01 -11.27
CA ILE A 252 -14.76 0.16 -11.22
C ILE A 252 -14.45 1.01 -12.44
N PHE A 253 -15.48 1.43 -13.13
CA PHE A 253 -15.36 2.32 -14.28
C PHE A 253 -16.02 3.67 -13.97
N PRO A 254 -15.28 4.79 -14.05
CA PRO A 254 -15.82 6.12 -13.91
C PRO A 254 -16.48 6.57 -15.22
N GLY A 255 -17.73 6.16 -15.44
CA GLY A 255 -18.48 6.42 -16.66
C GLY A 255 -19.80 5.68 -16.69
N THR A 256 -20.38 5.49 -17.88
CA THR A 256 -21.64 4.79 -18.09
C THR A 256 -21.44 3.31 -18.44
N SER A 257 -22.47 2.47 -18.27
CA SER A 257 -22.41 1.06 -18.67
C SER A 257 -22.18 0.89 -20.17
N GLU A 258 -22.74 1.75 -21.01
CA GLU A 258 -22.55 1.74 -22.45
C GLU A 258 -21.10 1.98 -22.84
N GLN A 259 -20.45 3.03 -22.25
CA GLN A 259 -19.04 3.29 -22.46
C GLN A 259 -18.15 2.12 -22.00
N LEU A 260 -18.48 1.51 -20.85
CA LEU A 260 -17.78 0.34 -20.33
C LEU A 260 -17.87 -0.85 -21.31
N GLU A 261 -19.03 -1.11 -21.87
CA GLU A 261 -19.22 -2.22 -22.83
C GLU A 261 -18.33 -2.07 -24.06
N ASP A 262 -18.27 -0.89 -24.66
CA ASP A 262 -17.38 -0.60 -25.77
C ASP A 262 -15.89 -0.82 -25.42
N LEU A 263 -15.48 -0.42 -24.23
CA LEU A 263 -14.10 -0.57 -23.77
C LEU A 263 -13.71 -2.01 -23.42
N LEU A 264 -14.67 -2.85 -23.02
CA LEU A 264 -14.45 -4.28 -22.75
C LEU A 264 -14.47 -5.14 -24.03
N ASP A 265 -15.04 -4.66 -25.13
CA ASP A 265 -15.21 -5.40 -26.38
C ASP A 265 -13.91 -6.02 -26.93
N PRO A 266 -12.73 -5.33 -26.92
CA PRO A 266 -11.48 -5.95 -27.38
C PRO A 266 -11.08 -7.18 -26.56
N LEU A 267 -11.25 -7.14 -25.22
CA LEU A 267 -11.00 -8.32 -24.38
C LEU A 267 -12.00 -9.44 -24.70
N LEU A 268 -13.30 -9.12 -24.77
CA LEU A 268 -14.36 -10.10 -25.01
C LEU A 268 -14.27 -10.78 -26.40
N LYS A 269 -13.65 -10.11 -27.39
CA LYS A 269 -13.37 -10.71 -28.69
C LYS A 269 -12.13 -11.63 -28.69
N ALA A 270 -11.21 -11.40 -27.76
CA ALA A 270 -9.96 -12.16 -27.66
C ALA A 270 -10.10 -13.45 -26.81
N VAL A 271 -11.16 -13.60 -26.03
CA VAL A 271 -11.38 -14.73 -25.12
C VAL A 271 -12.74 -15.40 -25.36
N PRO A 272 -12.96 -16.64 -24.93
CA PRO A 272 -14.30 -17.25 -24.93
C PRO A 272 -15.29 -16.39 -24.14
N SER A 273 -16.59 -16.51 -24.47
CA SER A 273 -17.62 -15.79 -23.74
C SER A 273 -17.57 -16.10 -22.23
N PRO A 274 -17.64 -15.07 -21.36
CA PRO A 274 -17.66 -15.28 -19.92
C PRO A 274 -18.89 -16.12 -19.51
N SER A 275 -18.71 -16.96 -18.51
CA SER A 275 -19.81 -17.71 -17.90
C SER A 275 -20.75 -16.81 -17.09
N GLU A 276 -20.24 -15.69 -16.62
CA GLU A 276 -21.02 -14.66 -15.93
C GLU A 276 -20.49 -13.26 -16.32
N LYS A 277 -21.40 -12.35 -16.65
CA LYS A 277 -21.13 -10.93 -16.87
C LYS A 277 -22.06 -10.13 -15.97
N GLN A 278 -21.49 -9.32 -15.09
CA GLN A 278 -22.23 -8.43 -14.21
C GLN A 278 -21.73 -7.00 -14.38
N THR A 279 -22.64 -6.05 -14.61
CA THR A 279 -22.37 -4.62 -14.66
C THR A 279 -23.47 -3.90 -13.87
N THR A 280 -23.08 -3.02 -12.95
CA THR A 280 -24.02 -2.36 -12.04
C THR A 280 -23.66 -0.88 -11.93
N PRO A 281 -24.47 0.01 -12.55
CA PRO A 281 -24.34 1.45 -12.31
C PRO A 281 -24.61 1.79 -10.85
N THR A 282 -23.74 2.60 -10.23
CA THR A 282 -23.84 2.90 -8.81
C THR A 282 -22.97 4.13 -8.45
N THR A 283 -22.88 4.47 -7.18
CA THR A 283 -21.91 5.45 -6.68
C THR A 283 -20.52 4.82 -6.57
N PHE A 284 -19.48 5.65 -6.50
CA PHE A 284 -18.11 5.16 -6.30
C PHE A 284 -17.97 4.37 -5.00
N VAL A 285 -18.53 4.87 -3.90
CA VAL A 285 -18.45 4.22 -2.57
C VAL A 285 -19.08 2.83 -2.61
N ALA A 286 -20.28 2.71 -3.17
CA ALA A 286 -20.96 1.41 -3.31
C ALA A 286 -20.21 0.47 -4.28
N ALA A 287 -19.59 1.01 -5.35
CA ALA A 287 -18.77 0.22 -6.26
C ALA A 287 -17.51 -0.32 -5.56
N MET A 288 -16.86 0.49 -4.70
CA MET A 288 -15.71 0.07 -3.90
C MET A 288 -16.09 -1.04 -2.91
N ALA A 289 -17.22 -0.90 -2.20
CA ALA A 289 -17.70 -1.94 -1.29
C ALA A 289 -18.00 -3.26 -2.03
N ALA A 290 -18.62 -3.17 -3.22
CA ALA A 290 -18.88 -4.35 -4.06
C ALA A 290 -17.57 -4.98 -4.57
N LEU A 291 -16.59 -4.18 -4.98
CA LEU A 291 -15.29 -4.68 -5.42
C LEU A 291 -14.58 -5.40 -4.27
N LEU A 292 -14.49 -4.79 -3.09
CA LEU A 292 -13.88 -5.37 -1.90
C LEU A 292 -14.48 -6.76 -1.59
N GLN A 293 -15.80 -6.86 -1.53
CA GLN A 293 -16.50 -8.12 -1.28
C GLN A 293 -16.20 -9.19 -2.34
N LYS A 294 -16.01 -8.80 -3.61
CA LYS A 294 -15.84 -9.73 -4.73
C LYS A 294 -14.40 -10.09 -5.05
N ILE A 295 -13.42 -9.40 -4.50
CA ILE A 295 -11.99 -9.75 -4.63
C ILE A 295 -11.45 -10.47 -3.39
N GLY A 296 -12.31 -10.97 -2.50
CA GLY A 296 -11.90 -11.66 -1.27
C GLY A 296 -11.44 -10.72 -0.16
N GLY A 297 -11.82 -9.44 -0.24
CA GLY A 297 -11.30 -8.39 0.63
C GLY A 297 -12.01 -8.24 1.97
N GLU A 298 -13.03 -9.05 2.30
CA GLU A 298 -13.70 -8.99 3.62
C GLU A 298 -12.72 -9.19 4.78
N SER A 299 -11.66 -9.97 4.57
CA SER A 299 -10.57 -10.17 5.53
C SER A 299 -9.68 -8.94 5.72
N PHE A 300 -9.76 -7.91 4.89
CA PHE A 300 -9.02 -6.66 5.10
C PHE A 300 -9.57 -5.83 6.26
N ASP A 301 -10.81 -6.05 6.66
CA ASP A 301 -11.51 -5.25 7.68
C ASP A 301 -11.75 -6.00 8.99
N VAL A 302 -11.32 -7.27 9.09
CA VAL A 302 -11.43 -8.10 10.29
C VAL A 302 -10.05 -8.51 10.78
N ASP A 303 -9.92 -8.71 12.07
CA ASP A 303 -8.73 -9.26 12.68
C ASP A 303 -8.46 -10.66 12.12
N THR A 304 -7.41 -10.80 11.36
CA THR A 304 -7.05 -12.05 10.71
C THR A 304 -5.53 -12.28 10.79
N ARG A 305 -5.13 -13.50 10.54
CA ARG A 305 -3.74 -13.85 10.28
C ARG A 305 -3.56 -13.84 8.78
N ALA A 306 -2.52 -13.18 8.28
CA ALA A 306 -2.29 -13.06 6.85
C ALA A 306 -0.82 -13.23 6.48
N ALA A 307 -0.58 -13.82 5.32
CA ALA A 307 0.69 -13.75 4.62
C ALA A 307 0.45 -13.16 3.22
N THR A 308 1.38 -12.34 2.76
CA THR A 308 1.31 -11.69 1.45
C THR A 308 2.66 -11.71 0.76
N ALA A 309 2.63 -11.64 -0.56
CA ALA A 309 3.76 -11.26 -1.40
C ALA A 309 3.23 -10.44 -2.58
N SER A 310 4.00 -9.47 -3.03
CA SER A 310 3.49 -8.52 -4.03
C SER A 310 4.53 -8.15 -5.07
N PRO A 311 4.97 -9.11 -5.92
CA PRO A 311 5.93 -8.87 -6.97
C PRO A 311 5.36 -7.94 -8.05
N PHE A 312 6.21 -7.00 -8.52
CA PHE A 312 5.99 -6.24 -9.75
C PHE A 312 6.63 -6.95 -10.94
N PHE A 313 5.99 -6.85 -12.10
CA PHE A 313 6.52 -7.34 -13.37
C PHE A 313 6.54 -6.17 -14.37
N ASP A 314 7.68 -5.96 -15.03
CA ASP A 314 7.84 -4.95 -16.10
C ASP A 314 7.55 -5.54 -17.48
N GLN A 315 7.38 -6.87 -17.57
CA GLN A 315 7.08 -7.60 -18.79
C GLN A 315 5.88 -8.53 -18.60
N PRO A 316 5.16 -8.87 -19.68
CA PRO A 316 4.13 -9.91 -19.63
C PRO A 316 4.74 -11.27 -19.17
N LEU A 317 3.95 -12.04 -18.43
CA LEU A 317 4.33 -13.40 -18.05
C LEU A 317 4.27 -14.33 -19.27
N ASP A 318 5.26 -15.22 -19.39
CA ASP A 318 5.23 -16.25 -20.43
C ASP A 318 4.28 -17.41 -20.05
N ARG A 319 4.01 -18.29 -21.03
CA ARG A 319 3.09 -19.43 -20.83
C ARG A 319 3.59 -20.44 -19.81
N ASN A 320 4.91 -20.58 -19.64
CA ASN A 320 5.47 -21.47 -18.64
C ASN A 320 5.15 -20.97 -17.23
N LEU A 321 5.36 -19.68 -16.99
CA LEU A 321 5.05 -19.05 -15.70
C LEU A 321 3.55 -19.05 -15.41
N MET A 322 2.70 -18.83 -16.44
CA MET A 322 1.25 -19.00 -16.29
C MET A 322 0.87 -20.42 -15.89
N GLY A 323 1.50 -21.44 -16.49
CA GLY A 323 1.32 -22.84 -16.11
C GLY A 323 1.69 -23.12 -14.64
N ILE A 324 2.79 -22.55 -14.17
CA ILE A 324 3.21 -22.62 -12.77
C ILE A 324 2.15 -22.00 -11.87
N LEU A 325 1.66 -20.81 -12.19
CA LEU A 325 0.60 -20.12 -11.42
C LEU A 325 -0.68 -20.98 -11.36
N ARG A 326 -1.13 -21.52 -12.49
CA ARG A 326 -2.31 -22.38 -12.57
C ARG A 326 -2.16 -23.60 -11.66
N ASP A 327 -1.05 -24.32 -11.77
CA ASP A 327 -0.84 -25.57 -11.04
C ASP A 327 -0.62 -25.35 -9.55
N TRP A 328 0.06 -24.25 -9.18
CA TRP A 328 0.24 -23.86 -7.78
C TRP A 328 -1.07 -23.50 -7.11
N HIS A 329 -1.93 -22.80 -7.82
CA HIS A 329 -3.22 -22.34 -7.32
C HIS A 329 -4.17 -23.48 -6.94
N THR A 330 -4.02 -24.66 -7.57
CA THR A 330 -4.79 -25.86 -7.19
C THR A 330 -4.50 -26.38 -5.78
N LYS A 331 -3.38 -25.95 -5.19
CA LYS A 331 -2.91 -26.35 -3.85
C LYS A 331 -3.17 -25.26 -2.79
N ALA A 332 -3.92 -24.22 -3.14
CA ALA A 332 -4.14 -23.08 -2.25
C ALA A 332 -4.89 -23.50 -0.98
N PRO A 333 -4.36 -23.22 0.23
CA PRO A 333 -5.03 -23.49 1.48
C PRO A 333 -6.13 -22.44 1.74
N GLY A 334 -7.20 -22.83 2.41
CA GLY A 334 -8.18 -21.94 3.01
C GLY A 334 -8.64 -20.78 2.12
N ASN A 335 -8.58 -19.58 2.67
CA ASN A 335 -8.95 -18.34 1.98
C ASN A 335 -7.72 -17.70 1.30
N SER A 336 -7.13 -18.41 0.34
CA SER A 336 -6.01 -17.91 -0.46
C SER A 336 -6.48 -17.43 -1.82
N PHE A 337 -5.84 -16.39 -2.34
CA PHE A 337 -6.12 -15.86 -3.68
C PHE A 337 -4.91 -15.15 -4.27
N VAL A 338 -4.96 -14.96 -5.57
CA VAL A 338 -4.01 -14.09 -6.30
C VAL A 338 -4.81 -13.12 -7.13
N TRP A 339 -4.43 -11.84 -7.09
CA TRP A 339 -4.96 -10.88 -8.05
C TRP A 339 -3.87 -9.99 -8.62
N CYS A 340 -4.12 -9.51 -9.85
CA CYS A 340 -3.19 -8.65 -10.56
C CYS A 340 -3.84 -7.30 -10.87
N LEU A 341 -3.05 -6.23 -10.68
CA LEU A 341 -3.41 -4.87 -11.04
C LEU A 341 -2.54 -4.44 -12.23
N PRO A 342 -3.13 -4.00 -13.35
CA PRO A 342 -2.38 -3.61 -14.52
C PRO A 342 -1.74 -2.24 -14.34
N GLY A 343 -0.56 -2.06 -14.94
CA GLY A 343 0.12 -0.77 -15.06
C GLY A 343 -0.48 0.11 -16.17
N GLY A 344 0.25 1.17 -16.52
CA GLY A 344 -0.12 2.09 -17.59
C GLY A 344 -0.95 3.30 -17.12
N GLY A 345 -1.42 4.10 -18.09
CA GLY A 345 -2.21 5.30 -17.81
C GLY A 345 -1.48 6.35 -16.98
N GLU A 346 -2.21 7.01 -16.07
CA GLU A 346 -1.65 8.06 -15.21
C GLU A 346 -0.58 7.57 -14.25
N LEU A 347 -0.58 6.27 -13.88
CA LEU A 347 0.48 5.71 -13.05
C LEU A 347 1.86 5.84 -13.72
N THR A 348 1.94 5.48 -15.00
CA THR A 348 3.17 5.61 -15.80
C THR A 348 3.51 7.07 -16.07
N ALA A 349 2.53 7.90 -16.46
CA ALA A 349 2.74 9.32 -16.70
C ALA A 349 3.24 10.07 -15.44
N ALA A 350 2.79 9.68 -14.25
CA ALA A 350 3.29 10.24 -13.00
C ALA A 350 4.73 9.82 -12.70
N ALA A 351 5.09 8.57 -13.00
CA ALA A 351 6.47 8.09 -12.87
C ALA A 351 7.44 8.86 -13.78
N ASP A 352 7.02 9.16 -15.02
CA ASP A 352 7.80 9.95 -15.97
C ASP A 352 8.09 11.38 -15.45
N ARG A 353 7.20 11.94 -14.66
CA ARG A 353 7.44 13.25 -14.01
C ARG A 353 8.48 13.21 -12.91
N GLY A 354 8.75 12.05 -12.30
CA GLY A 354 9.81 11.84 -11.32
C GLY A 354 9.67 12.65 -10.02
N THR A 355 8.46 13.13 -9.71
CA THR A 355 8.21 14.04 -8.57
C THR A 355 8.12 13.32 -7.23
N GLN A 356 8.20 11.99 -7.21
CA GLN A 356 8.01 11.15 -6.03
C GLN A 356 8.91 9.91 -6.09
N SER A 357 9.14 9.28 -4.93
CA SER A 357 10.04 8.14 -4.80
C SER A 357 9.44 6.79 -5.17
N PHE A 358 8.13 6.73 -5.45
CA PHE A 358 7.48 5.50 -5.89
C PHE A 358 8.07 5.01 -7.22
N SER A 359 8.81 3.91 -7.18
CA SER A 359 9.75 3.48 -8.24
C SER A 359 9.16 2.50 -9.26
N HIS A 360 7.89 2.09 -9.11
CA HIS A 360 7.29 1.00 -9.89
C HIS A 360 6.20 1.45 -10.88
N GLY A 361 6.18 2.74 -11.25
CA GLY A 361 5.14 3.28 -12.13
C GLY A 361 5.16 2.75 -13.57
N HIS A 362 6.29 2.18 -14.03
CA HIS A 362 6.42 1.55 -15.36
C HIS A 362 6.08 0.05 -15.36
N MET A 363 5.52 -0.48 -14.28
CA MET A 363 5.13 -1.90 -14.23
C MET A 363 4.17 -2.27 -15.35
N GLN A 364 4.30 -3.49 -15.87
CA GLN A 364 3.27 -4.15 -16.67
C GLN A 364 2.08 -4.56 -15.79
N GLN A 365 2.40 -5.13 -14.61
CA GLN A 365 1.42 -5.52 -13.61
C GLN A 365 2.05 -5.64 -12.21
N LEU A 366 1.23 -5.43 -11.18
CA LEU A 366 1.47 -5.86 -9.82
C LEU A 366 0.68 -7.15 -9.57
N MET A 367 1.28 -8.16 -8.96
CA MET A 367 0.59 -9.35 -8.49
C MET A 367 0.54 -9.32 -6.95
N LEU A 368 -0.64 -9.49 -6.35
CA LEU A 368 -0.79 -9.79 -4.92
C LEU A 368 -1.05 -11.29 -4.77
N ILE A 369 -0.16 -11.97 -4.06
CA ILE A 369 -0.32 -13.33 -3.58
C ILE A 369 -0.71 -13.23 -2.12
N ARG A 370 -1.83 -13.81 -1.71
CA ARG A 370 -2.33 -13.66 -0.34
C ARG A 370 -3.03 -14.90 0.16
N SER A 371 -2.81 -15.19 1.45
CA SER A 371 -3.55 -16.17 2.22
C SER A 371 -4.00 -15.56 3.54
N ASP A 372 -5.27 -15.77 3.91
CA ASP A 372 -5.87 -15.35 5.16
C ASP A 372 -6.41 -16.55 5.92
N TRP A 373 -6.23 -16.56 7.23
CA TRP A 373 -6.70 -17.64 8.10
C TRP A 373 -6.93 -17.16 9.54
N SER A 374 -7.60 -17.97 10.34
CA SER A 374 -7.86 -17.66 11.75
C SER A 374 -7.21 -18.63 12.74
N ASP A 375 -6.99 -19.89 12.32
CA ASP A 375 -6.43 -20.92 13.19
C ASP A 375 -4.90 -20.96 13.11
N LEU A 376 -4.23 -20.90 14.26
CA LEU A 376 -2.77 -21.00 14.37
C LEU A 376 -2.19 -22.26 13.70
N ARG A 377 -2.97 -23.35 13.62
CA ARG A 377 -2.54 -24.61 12.99
C ARG A 377 -2.33 -24.49 11.48
N ASP A 378 -2.91 -23.47 10.86
CA ASP A 378 -2.81 -23.23 9.42
C ASP A 378 -1.62 -22.33 9.05
N ASP A 379 -0.87 -21.79 10.04
CA ASP A 379 0.24 -20.86 9.81
C ASP A 379 1.24 -21.40 8.79
N ASP A 380 1.79 -22.61 9.03
CA ASP A 380 2.83 -23.18 8.16
C ASP A 380 2.32 -23.43 6.74
N ALA A 381 1.10 -23.89 6.59
CA ALA A 381 0.51 -24.17 5.29
C ALA A 381 0.28 -22.87 4.47
N CYS A 382 -0.29 -21.85 5.12
CA CYS A 382 -0.62 -20.58 4.49
C CYS A 382 0.65 -19.76 4.16
N ILE A 383 1.59 -19.68 5.10
CA ILE A 383 2.88 -18.99 4.89
C ILE A 383 3.68 -19.68 3.79
N SER A 384 3.78 -21.02 3.83
CA SER A 384 4.52 -21.77 2.82
C SER A 384 3.90 -21.69 1.43
N TRP A 385 2.57 -21.58 1.33
CA TRP A 385 1.91 -21.39 0.06
C TRP A 385 2.25 -20.04 -0.56
N VAL A 386 2.22 -18.95 0.22
CA VAL A 386 2.56 -17.61 -0.25
C VAL A 386 4.04 -17.51 -0.62
N SER A 387 4.94 -17.92 0.28
CA SER A 387 6.39 -17.83 0.05
C SER A 387 6.84 -18.74 -1.08
N GLY A 388 6.31 -19.97 -1.17
CA GLY A 388 6.65 -20.89 -2.25
C GLY A 388 6.21 -20.40 -3.63
N LEU A 389 5.03 -19.76 -3.75
CA LEU A 389 4.65 -19.13 -5.01
C LEU A 389 5.55 -17.93 -5.32
N TYR A 390 5.84 -17.10 -4.30
CA TYR A 390 6.75 -15.98 -4.48
C TYR A 390 8.13 -16.42 -4.98
N ASP A 391 8.71 -17.46 -4.41
CA ASP A 391 10.00 -18.01 -4.83
C ASP A 391 10.03 -18.45 -6.30
N LEU A 392 8.92 -19.00 -6.80
CA LEU A 392 8.77 -19.41 -8.19
C LEU A 392 8.68 -18.21 -9.16
N VAL A 393 8.02 -17.13 -8.76
CA VAL A 393 7.78 -15.96 -9.62
C VAL A 393 8.82 -14.84 -9.45
N GLN A 394 9.50 -14.80 -8.31
CA GLN A 394 10.46 -13.76 -7.95
C GLN A 394 11.62 -13.59 -8.96
N PRO A 395 12.16 -14.65 -9.62
CA PRO A 395 13.21 -14.46 -10.63
C PRO A 395 12.77 -13.63 -11.85
N TYR A 396 11.47 -13.58 -12.12
CA TYR A 396 10.87 -12.83 -13.23
C TYR A 396 10.38 -11.44 -12.81
N ALA A 397 10.31 -11.18 -11.50
CA ALA A 397 9.80 -9.93 -10.97
C ALA A 397 10.86 -8.84 -10.98
N SER A 398 10.46 -7.60 -11.26
CA SER A 398 11.30 -6.41 -11.26
C SER A 398 11.45 -5.76 -9.88
N GLY A 399 10.55 -6.09 -8.94
CA GLY A 399 10.53 -5.53 -7.59
C GLY A 399 9.39 -6.07 -6.75
N ALA A 400 9.10 -5.42 -5.62
CA ALA A 400 7.98 -5.75 -4.75
C ALA A 400 7.31 -4.49 -4.20
N TYR A 401 5.99 -4.57 -3.93
CA TYR A 401 5.21 -3.45 -3.43
C TYR A 401 5.31 -3.34 -1.90
N LEU A 402 5.84 -2.22 -1.44
CA LEU A 402 6.17 -1.98 -0.04
C LEU A 402 4.98 -2.16 0.92
N ASN A 403 3.77 -1.78 0.51
CA ASN A 403 2.59 -1.90 1.39
C ASN A 403 2.05 -3.33 1.55
N TRP A 404 2.46 -4.29 0.69
CA TRP A 404 1.96 -5.67 0.72
C TRP A 404 3.05 -6.73 0.71
N THR A 405 4.30 -6.35 0.76
CA THR A 405 5.40 -7.30 0.94
C THR A 405 5.63 -7.56 2.42
N ASN A 406 6.27 -8.66 2.74
CA ASN A 406 6.70 -8.97 4.09
C ASN A 406 8.11 -9.57 4.12
N THR A 407 8.70 -9.59 5.32
CA THR A 407 10.07 -10.07 5.56
C THR A 407 10.28 -11.52 5.17
N ASP A 408 9.23 -12.35 5.20
CA ASP A 408 9.31 -13.76 4.78
C ASP A 408 9.49 -13.89 3.27
N THR A 409 9.14 -12.86 2.51
CA THR A 409 9.19 -12.87 1.04
C THR A 409 10.22 -11.91 0.46
N GLU A 410 10.16 -10.61 0.77
CA GLU A 410 11.06 -9.64 0.18
C GLU A 410 11.45 -8.55 1.19
N SER A 411 12.75 -8.42 1.44
CA SER A 411 13.32 -7.41 2.33
C SER A 411 14.45 -6.61 1.70
N ARG A 412 14.83 -6.92 0.46
CA ARG A 412 15.98 -6.29 -0.21
C ARG A 412 15.61 -4.88 -0.70
N PRO A 413 16.30 -3.84 -0.25
CA PRO A 413 15.94 -2.45 -0.56
C PRO A 413 15.90 -2.14 -2.06
N HIS A 414 16.81 -2.72 -2.85
CA HIS A 414 16.83 -2.49 -4.30
C HIS A 414 15.60 -3.06 -5.02
N ARG A 415 14.90 -4.04 -4.41
CA ARG A 415 13.64 -4.60 -4.92
C ARG A 415 12.45 -3.71 -4.56
N LEU A 416 12.52 -3.05 -3.39
CA LEU A 416 11.46 -2.16 -2.89
C LEU A 416 11.56 -0.76 -3.52
N TYR A 417 12.78 -0.23 -3.67
CA TYR A 417 13.03 1.17 -4.03
C TYR A 417 13.73 1.36 -5.37
N ARG A 418 14.22 0.29 -6.00
CA ARG A 418 14.95 0.32 -7.28
C ARG A 418 16.06 1.41 -7.26
N ASP A 419 16.14 2.23 -8.30
CA ASP A 419 17.13 3.30 -8.45
C ASP A 419 16.92 4.47 -7.46
N SER A 420 15.80 4.53 -6.77
CA SER A 420 15.54 5.55 -5.73
C SER A 420 16.35 5.32 -4.45
N TYR A 421 16.87 4.11 -4.20
CA TYR A 421 17.40 3.74 -2.89
C TYR A 421 18.57 4.63 -2.42
N ALA A 422 19.58 4.85 -3.25
CA ALA A 422 20.74 5.67 -2.88
C ALA A 422 20.36 7.13 -2.56
N ARG A 423 19.41 7.70 -3.31
CA ARG A 423 18.87 9.04 -3.02
C ARG A 423 18.08 9.06 -1.72
N LEU A 424 17.31 8.01 -1.42
CA LEU A 424 16.59 7.89 -0.15
C LEU A 424 17.55 7.84 1.05
N VAL A 425 18.65 7.06 0.96
CA VAL A 425 19.72 7.04 1.99
C VAL A 425 20.34 8.45 2.17
N GLN A 426 20.58 9.17 1.08
CA GLN A 426 21.10 10.55 1.15
C GLN A 426 20.15 11.51 1.87
N ILE A 427 18.85 11.41 1.58
CA ILE A 427 17.84 12.25 2.22
C ILE A 427 17.72 11.89 3.71
N LYS A 428 17.77 10.60 4.03
CA LYS A 428 17.82 10.12 5.42
C LYS A 428 19.04 10.68 6.16
N HIS A 429 20.22 10.60 5.57
CA HIS A 429 21.44 11.17 6.14
C HIS A 429 21.31 12.66 6.48
N ARG A 430 20.61 13.41 5.62
CA ARG A 430 20.41 14.86 5.81
C ARG A 430 19.40 15.19 6.91
N HIS A 431 18.26 14.48 6.94
CA HIS A 431 17.12 14.84 7.79
C HIS A 431 17.04 14.05 9.09
N ASP A 432 17.64 12.86 9.13
CA ASP A 432 17.69 12.01 10.32
C ASP A 432 19.03 11.26 10.41
N PRO A 433 20.16 11.99 10.56
CA PRO A 433 21.52 11.41 10.59
C PRO A 433 21.73 10.44 11.76
N HIS A 434 20.94 10.57 12.83
CA HIS A 434 21.01 9.72 14.02
C HIS A 434 20.06 8.54 13.98
N SER A 435 19.32 8.34 12.87
CA SER A 435 18.36 7.26 12.68
C SER A 435 17.35 7.15 13.83
N ILE A 436 16.81 8.29 14.29
CA ILE A 436 15.74 8.38 15.28
C ILE A 436 14.52 7.58 14.80
N PHE A 437 14.19 7.70 13.51
CA PHE A 437 13.16 6.90 12.86
C PHE A 437 13.78 5.59 12.36
N SER A 438 13.64 4.52 13.15
CA SER A 438 14.27 3.23 12.92
C SER A 438 13.29 2.08 13.15
N PHE A 439 13.26 1.13 12.22
CA PHE A 439 12.54 -0.14 12.29
C PHE A 439 13.22 -1.14 11.33
N THR A 440 12.75 -2.38 11.26
CA THR A 440 13.44 -3.46 10.53
C THR A 440 13.74 -3.13 9.06
N HIS A 441 12.82 -2.46 8.35
CA HIS A 441 12.98 -2.07 6.95
C HIS A 441 13.26 -0.56 6.79
N ALA A 442 13.65 0.13 7.87
CA ALA A 442 13.96 1.56 7.78
C ALA A 442 15.13 1.82 6.83
N ILE A 443 15.03 2.92 6.11
CA ILE A 443 16.11 3.43 5.28
C ILE A 443 17.21 3.95 6.22
N PRO A 444 18.46 3.46 6.13
CA PRO A 444 19.56 3.89 6.99
C PRO A 444 20.12 5.24 6.55
N ALA A 445 20.75 5.98 7.48
CA ALA A 445 21.45 7.23 7.17
C ALA A 445 22.81 7.02 6.46
N SER A 446 23.39 5.82 6.59
CA SER A 446 24.59 5.36 5.88
C SER A 446 24.62 3.84 5.90
N ILE A 447 25.40 3.21 5.03
CA ILE A 447 25.47 1.76 4.91
C ILE A 447 26.94 1.32 4.97
N SER A 448 27.26 0.33 5.82
CA SER A 448 28.56 -0.30 5.76
C SER A 448 28.71 -1.23 4.55
N ARG A 449 29.94 -1.39 4.03
CA ARG A 449 30.21 -2.34 2.93
C ARG A 449 29.77 -3.77 3.28
N ALA A 450 29.90 -4.17 4.54
CA ALA A 450 29.46 -5.48 5.00
C ALA A 450 27.93 -5.61 4.91
N HIS A 451 27.21 -4.61 5.39
CA HIS A 451 25.75 -4.59 5.35
C HIS A 451 25.19 -4.50 3.92
N ALA A 452 25.84 -3.70 3.06
CA ALA A 452 25.48 -3.61 1.63
C ALA A 452 25.59 -4.96 0.91
N ARG A 453 26.59 -5.78 1.25
CA ARG A 453 26.70 -7.16 0.73
C ARG A 453 25.58 -8.07 1.24
N GLN A 454 25.22 -7.98 2.53
CA GLN A 454 24.10 -8.73 3.09
C GLN A 454 22.78 -8.39 2.40
N LEU A 455 22.57 -7.11 2.09
CA LEU A 455 21.39 -6.62 1.36
C LEU A 455 21.45 -6.93 -0.14
N GLN A 456 22.53 -7.52 -0.65
CA GLN A 456 22.73 -7.83 -2.07
C GLN A 456 22.52 -6.61 -2.97
N LEU A 457 23.03 -5.44 -2.57
CA LEU A 457 22.87 -4.22 -3.36
C LEU A 457 23.59 -4.34 -4.71
N PRO A 458 22.98 -3.89 -5.81
CA PRO A 458 23.62 -3.85 -7.13
C PRO A 458 24.86 -2.95 -7.15
N ASP A 459 25.83 -3.26 -8.02
CA ASP A 459 27.06 -2.48 -8.18
C ASP A 459 26.79 -1.00 -8.52
N SER A 460 25.75 -0.72 -9.32
CA SER A 460 25.31 0.65 -9.62
C SER A 460 24.91 1.40 -8.36
N THR A 461 24.13 0.78 -7.48
CA THR A 461 23.73 1.37 -6.20
C THR A 461 24.93 1.57 -5.27
N LEU A 462 25.86 0.61 -5.23
CA LEU A 462 27.09 0.73 -4.43
C LEU A 462 27.96 1.90 -4.90
N THR A 463 28.10 2.07 -6.21
CA THR A 463 28.84 3.21 -6.81
C THR A 463 28.17 4.52 -6.41
N GLU A 464 26.87 4.64 -6.57
CA GLU A 464 26.12 5.85 -6.23
C GLU A 464 26.21 6.21 -4.73
N LEU A 465 26.14 5.23 -3.84
CA LEU A 465 26.33 5.41 -2.40
C LEU A 465 27.74 5.85 -2.06
N SER A 466 28.75 5.28 -2.73
CA SER A 466 30.15 5.65 -2.56
C SER A 466 30.42 7.09 -3.01
N ASP A 467 29.94 7.48 -4.18
CA ASP A 467 30.08 8.83 -4.74
C ASP A 467 29.43 9.90 -3.85
N ARG A 468 28.40 9.52 -3.12
CA ARG A 468 27.70 10.39 -2.14
C ARG A 468 28.34 10.36 -0.75
N GLY A 469 29.39 9.56 -0.51
CA GLY A 469 30.03 9.39 0.81
C GLY A 469 29.14 8.67 1.85
N LEU A 470 28.19 7.87 1.41
CA LEU A 470 27.22 7.16 2.24
C LEU A 470 27.54 5.68 2.43
N LEU A 471 28.53 5.15 1.69
CA LEU A 471 29.06 3.81 1.86
C LEU A 471 30.29 3.89 2.78
N VAL A 472 30.14 3.37 4.00
CA VAL A 472 31.18 3.41 5.03
C VAL A 472 31.84 2.04 5.21
N ASP A 473 32.99 1.98 5.86
CA ASP A 473 33.76 0.74 6.10
C ASP A 473 33.17 -0.13 7.22
#